data_74649713d6f23efb6b7bd9227560c348
#
_entry.id   74649713d6f23efb6b7bd9227560c348
#
_cell.length_a   1.000
_cell.length_b   1.000
_cell.length_c   1.000
_cell.angle_alpha   90.00
_cell.angle_beta   90.00
_cell.angle_gamma   90.00
#
_symmetry.space_group_name_H-M   'P 1'
#
loop_
_entity.id
_entity.type
_entity.pdbx_description
1 polymer ?
#
loop_
_entity_poly.entity_id
_entity_poly.type
_entity_poly.pdbx_seq_one_letter_code
_entity_poly.pdbx_strand_id
1 'polypeptide(L)'
;MKKLTYIISLSLVSFFAFSDDEDSGGIEEVIVTAERQASSIQDTAISITAFDENLIEDLNLRNQEDLQNYIPATTIQPYDISIRGIGRMFRALGGDPGVGTYVDGAYSVDFGIASTDNGLYDVERIEILRGPQGTLYGRNSIGGAVNFITKKASQVQEAEIRTIVGSYGMSEAYGFLNTPLTDNLSARVIAVNRGRDGTIKDLGAGDDLDSYQDENYTLSIRWENDNHTLDIRGNERSYGRVLS
;
A
#
# COMPACT_ATOMS: atom_id res chain seq x y z
N MET A 1 -53.25 10.09 -8.97
CA MET A 1 -51.99 9.60 -9.51
C MET A 1 -51.25 8.88 -8.33
N LYS A 2 -51.26 7.56 -8.37
CA LYS A 2 -50.72 6.73 -7.26
C LYS A 2 -49.25 6.49 -7.51
N LYS A 3 -48.41 6.96 -6.61
CA LYS A 3 -46.97 6.65 -6.60
C LYS A 3 -46.76 5.25 -6.02
N LEU A 4 -46.26 4.36 -6.85
CA LEU A 4 -45.93 3.00 -6.51
C LEU A 4 -44.51 2.99 -5.94
N THR A 5 -44.41 2.79 -4.64
CA THR A 5 -43.12 2.68 -3.93
C THR A 5 -42.65 1.24 -4.00
N TYR A 6 -41.60 0.96 -4.75
CA TYR A 6 -40.94 -0.34 -4.76
C TYR A 6 -39.99 -0.42 -3.58
N ILE A 7 -40.32 -1.28 -2.63
CA ILE A 7 -39.42 -1.69 -1.55
C ILE A 7 -38.57 -2.84 -2.09
N ILE A 8 -37.31 -2.57 -2.38
CA ILE A 8 -36.32 -3.60 -2.67
C ILE A 8 -35.84 -4.15 -1.33
N SER A 9 -36.31 -5.33 -0.97
CA SER A 9 -35.83 -6.08 0.17
C SER A 9 -34.52 -6.77 -0.23
N LEU A 10 -33.40 -6.22 0.19
CA LEU A 10 -32.07 -6.81 0.03
C LEU A 10 -31.90 -7.87 1.13
N SER A 11 -32.09 -9.14 0.79
CA SER A 11 -31.83 -10.26 1.70
C SER A 11 -30.30 -10.47 1.82
N LEU A 12 -29.75 -10.05 2.96
CA LEU A 12 -28.37 -10.30 3.36
C LEU A 12 -28.23 -11.80 3.64
N VAL A 13 -27.60 -12.54 2.74
CA VAL A 13 -27.18 -13.92 3.03
C VAL A 13 -25.83 -13.85 3.72
N SER A 14 -25.84 -13.99 5.04
CA SER A 14 -24.60 -14.12 5.84
C SER A 14 -24.04 -15.53 5.67
N PHE A 15 -22.99 -15.66 4.89
CA PHE A 15 -22.18 -16.89 4.87
C PHE A 15 -21.16 -16.76 6.02
N PHE A 16 -21.43 -17.41 7.14
CA PHE A 16 -20.43 -17.65 8.17
C PHE A 16 -19.62 -18.88 7.75
N ALA A 17 -18.43 -18.66 7.23
CA ALA A 17 -17.40 -19.68 7.20
C ALA A 17 -16.65 -19.59 8.54
N PHE A 18 -16.89 -20.56 9.42
CA PHE A 18 -16.00 -20.78 10.56
C PHE A 18 -14.75 -21.49 10.01
N SER A 19 -13.65 -20.77 9.95
CA SER A 19 -12.33 -21.38 9.88
C SER A 19 -11.86 -21.56 11.33
N ASP A 20 -11.69 -22.79 11.77
CA ASP A 20 -10.95 -23.10 12.98
C ASP A 20 -9.46 -22.89 12.65
N ASP A 21 -8.95 -21.68 12.93
CA ASP A 21 -7.51 -21.47 13.04
C ASP A 21 -7.06 -22.09 14.36
N GLU A 22 -6.32 -23.20 14.28
CA GLU A 22 -5.50 -23.67 15.40
C GLU A 22 -4.44 -22.59 15.70
N ASP A 23 -4.71 -21.78 16.71
CA ASP A 23 -3.77 -20.86 17.32
C ASP A 23 -2.56 -21.64 17.88
N SER A 24 -1.60 -21.90 17.02
CA SER A 24 -0.28 -22.35 17.44
C SER A 24 0.42 -21.13 18.05
N GLY A 25 0.39 -20.97 19.38
CA GLY A 25 0.97 -19.87 20.13
C GLY A 25 2.50 -19.74 20.00
N GLY A 26 2.99 -19.72 18.77
CA GLY A 26 4.33 -19.34 18.37
C GLY A 26 4.35 -17.84 18.00
N ILE A 27 5.45 -17.17 18.28
CA ILE A 27 5.70 -15.82 17.76
C ILE A 27 5.69 -15.94 16.24
N GLU A 28 4.77 -15.22 15.57
CA GLU A 28 4.70 -15.18 14.11
C GLU A 28 6.02 -14.64 13.56
N GLU A 29 6.69 -15.45 12.74
CA GLU A 29 7.99 -15.12 12.19
C GLU A 29 7.81 -14.23 10.96
N VAL A 30 8.18 -12.96 11.08
CA VAL A 30 8.11 -12.02 9.95
C VAL A 30 9.27 -12.30 8.99
N ILE A 31 8.94 -12.81 7.81
CA ILE A 31 9.90 -13.04 6.72
C ILE A 31 10.05 -11.77 5.90
N VAL A 32 11.29 -11.35 5.70
CA VAL A 32 11.66 -10.17 4.91
C VAL A 32 12.50 -10.55 3.70
N THR A 33 12.43 -9.75 2.64
CA THR A 33 13.24 -9.92 1.42
C THR A 33 14.25 -8.79 1.22
N ALA A 34 14.56 -8.09 2.31
CA ALA A 34 15.44 -6.93 2.34
C ALA A 34 16.85 -7.18 1.78
N GLU A 35 17.38 -8.39 1.97
CA GLU A 35 18.67 -8.82 1.42
C GLU A 35 18.56 -9.48 0.04
N ARG A 36 17.43 -9.30 -0.66
CA ARG A 36 17.04 -9.99 -1.91
C ARG A 36 16.99 -11.53 -1.77
N GLN A 37 16.91 -11.99 -0.54
CA GLN A 37 16.66 -13.37 -0.15
C GLN A 37 15.65 -13.36 0.99
N ALA A 38 14.77 -14.33 1.01
CA ALA A 38 13.82 -14.49 2.11
C ALA A 38 14.60 -14.92 3.36
N SER A 39 14.53 -14.12 4.41
CA SER A 39 15.14 -14.41 5.71
C SER A 39 14.24 -13.91 6.84
N SER A 40 14.38 -14.50 8.01
CA SER A 40 13.75 -13.96 9.21
C SER A 40 14.28 -12.58 9.53
N ILE A 41 13.41 -11.67 9.98
CA ILE A 41 13.83 -10.34 10.42
C ILE A 41 14.88 -10.40 11.54
N GLN A 42 14.85 -11.48 12.36
CA GLN A 42 15.81 -11.68 13.47
C GLN A 42 17.18 -12.14 12.99
N ASP A 43 17.26 -12.79 11.84
CA ASP A 43 18.52 -13.30 11.27
C ASP A 43 19.17 -12.28 10.31
N THR A 44 18.48 -11.17 10.04
CA THR A 44 18.97 -10.13 9.13
C THR A 44 19.97 -9.21 9.82
N ALA A 45 21.16 -9.04 9.24
CA ALA A 45 22.22 -8.19 9.77
C ALA A 45 21.97 -6.68 9.63
N ILE A 46 20.88 -6.30 8.97
CA ILE A 46 20.50 -4.93 8.64
C ILE A 46 19.48 -4.41 9.65
N SER A 47 19.56 -3.11 10.01
CA SER A 47 18.53 -2.46 10.81
C SER A 47 17.25 -2.30 9.97
N ILE A 48 16.33 -3.23 10.12
CA ILE A 48 15.07 -3.28 9.38
C ILE A 48 13.88 -3.09 10.32
N THR A 49 12.81 -2.49 9.80
CA THR A 49 11.47 -2.51 10.38
C THR A 49 10.53 -3.04 9.31
N ALA A 50 9.75 -4.05 9.62
CA ALA A 50 8.74 -4.59 8.72
C ALA A 50 7.35 -4.36 9.31
N PHE A 51 6.40 -4.05 8.44
CA PHE A 51 4.98 -4.00 8.74
C PHE A 51 4.32 -5.02 7.80
N ASP A 52 3.80 -6.08 8.36
CA ASP A 52 2.95 -7.03 7.64
C ASP A 52 1.51 -6.51 7.54
N GLU A 53 0.65 -7.24 6.86
CA GLU A 53 -0.74 -6.88 6.68
C GLU A 53 -1.48 -6.73 8.01
N ASN A 54 -1.29 -7.67 8.95
CA ASN A 54 -1.96 -7.65 10.23
C ASN A 54 -1.58 -6.40 11.03
N LEU A 55 -0.29 -6.07 11.07
CA LEU A 55 0.20 -4.88 11.77
C LEU A 55 -0.29 -3.58 11.11
N ILE A 56 -0.37 -3.53 9.77
CA ILE A 56 -0.91 -2.40 9.02
C ILE A 56 -2.39 -2.18 9.41
N GLU A 57 -3.17 -3.25 9.52
CA GLU A 57 -4.57 -3.19 9.91
C GLU A 57 -4.76 -2.84 11.40
N ASP A 58 -4.05 -3.49 12.29
CA ASP A 58 -4.12 -3.27 13.74
C ASP A 58 -3.77 -1.84 14.13
N LEU A 59 -2.77 -1.27 13.48
CA LEU A 59 -2.35 0.12 13.68
C LEU A 59 -3.20 1.12 12.87
N ASN A 60 -4.15 0.63 12.06
CA ASN A 60 -4.99 1.43 11.17
C ASN A 60 -4.15 2.39 10.29
N LEU A 61 -3.06 1.87 9.73
CA LEU A 61 -2.20 2.65 8.82
C LEU A 61 -2.90 2.80 7.47
N ARG A 62 -3.24 4.02 7.11
CA ARG A 62 -4.04 4.31 5.91
C ARG A 62 -3.22 4.85 4.76
N ASN A 63 -2.15 5.52 5.09
CA ASN A 63 -1.24 6.13 4.15
C ASN A 63 0.21 5.96 4.62
N GLN A 64 1.13 6.35 3.77
CA GLN A 64 2.55 6.18 4.04
C GLN A 64 3.07 7.14 5.12
N GLU A 65 2.42 8.30 5.26
CA GLU A 65 2.79 9.29 6.26
C GLU A 65 2.56 8.75 7.69
N ASP A 66 1.58 7.83 7.85
CA ASP A 66 1.30 7.21 9.15
C ASP A 66 2.48 6.37 9.66
N LEU A 67 3.26 5.78 8.75
CA LEU A 67 4.43 4.95 9.08
C LEU A 67 5.47 5.71 9.92
N GLN A 68 5.62 7.03 9.71
CA GLN A 68 6.62 7.81 10.46
C GLN A 68 6.42 7.78 11.97
N ASN A 69 5.18 7.54 12.43
CA ASN A 69 4.85 7.50 13.86
C ASN A 69 5.41 6.24 14.54
N TYR A 70 5.74 5.22 13.76
CA TYR A 70 6.17 3.91 14.25
C TYR A 70 7.63 3.59 13.91
N ILE A 71 8.31 4.44 13.12
CA ILE A 71 9.70 4.20 12.70
C ILE A 71 10.60 5.26 13.31
N PRO A 72 11.50 4.88 14.23
CA PRO A 72 12.40 5.84 14.86
C PRO A 72 13.27 6.61 13.86
N ALA A 73 13.44 7.91 14.09
CA ALA A 73 14.26 8.81 13.28
C ALA A 73 13.90 8.83 11.79
N THR A 74 12.61 8.65 11.48
CA THR A 74 12.08 8.69 10.12
C THR A 74 11.04 9.80 10.01
N THR A 75 11.10 10.57 8.94
CA THR A 75 10.10 11.58 8.58
C THR A 75 9.63 11.30 7.17
N ILE A 76 8.33 11.23 6.98
CA ILE A 76 7.69 11.05 5.68
C ILE A 76 6.84 12.27 5.40
N GLN A 77 7.11 12.94 4.31
CA GLN A 77 6.40 14.12 3.84
C GLN A 77 5.95 13.89 2.39
N PRO A 78 4.99 14.68 1.86
CA PRO A 78 4.44 14.45 0.51
C PRO A 78 5.44 14.42 -0.64
N TYR A 79 6.70 14.65 -0.47
CA TYR A 79 7.70 14.61 -1.56
C TYR A 79 9.06 14.13 -1.11
N ASP A 80 9.17 13.61 0.12
CA ASP A 80 10.47 13.18 0.65
C ASP A 80 10.33 12.22 1.83
N ILE A 81 11.24 11.25 1.85
CA ILE A 81 11.47 10.41 3.03
C ILE A 81 12.86 10.72 3.54
N SER A 82 12.94 10.98 4.84
CA SER A 82 14.21 11.15 5.53
C SER A 82 14.36 10.09 6.61
N ILE A 83 15.47 9.36 6.60
CA ILE A 83 15.83 8.39 7.63
C ILE A 83 17.15 8.85 8.28
N ARG A 84 17.14 9.02 9.60
CA ARG A 84 18.29 9.51 10.38
C ARG A 84 18.82 10.84 9.86
N GLY A 85 17.93 11.72 9.40
CA GLY A 85 18.26 13.03 8.84
C GLY A 85 18.78 13.02 7.41
N ILE A 86 18.85 11.85 6.76
CA ILE A 86 19.25 11.73 5.35
C ILE A 86 17.99 11.60 4.52
N GLY A 87 17.70 12.61 3.72
CA GLY A 87 16.58 12.70 2.80
C GLY A 87 17.00 13.42 1.53
N ARG A 88 16.08 14.09 0.87
CA ARG A 88 16.37 14.91 -0.30
C ARG A 88 16.94 16.25 0.13
N MET A 89 18.13 16.59 -0.34
CA MET A 89 18.78 17.88 0.01
C MET A 89 18.08 19.09 -0.59
N PHE A 90 17.45 18.93 -1.78
CA PHE A 90 16.78 20.02 -2.48
C PHE A 90 15.46 19.53 -3.06
N ARG A 91 14.39 20.24 -2.79
CA ARG A 91 13.06 20.02 -3.39
C ARG A 91 12.98 20.63 -4.82
N ALA A 92 13.98 20.39 -5.65
CA ALA A 92 14.03 20.87 -7.01
C ALA A 92 13.94 19.70 -7.99
N LEU A 93 13.44 19.97 -9.19
CA LEU A 93 13.48 19.04 -10.32
C LEU A 93 14.94 18.59 -10.52
N GLY A 94 15.21 17.29 -10.38
CA GLY A 94 16.54 16.71 -10.50
C GLY A 94 17.31 16.45 -9.22
N GLY A 95 16.76 16.78 -8.04
CA GLY A 95 17.34 16.36 -6.75
C GLY A 95 17.09 14.86 -6.50
N ASP A 96 18.16 14.06 -6.46
CA ASP A 96 18.04 12.64 -6.09
C ASP A 96 17.62 12.47 -4.62
N PRO A 97 16.72 11.53 -4.29
CA PRO A 97 16.36 11.25 -2.91
C PRO A 97 17.53 10.56 -2.17
N GLY A 98 17.61 10.78 -0.86
CA GLY A 98 18.56 10.07 -0.01
C GLY A 98 18.08 8.69 0.43
N VAL A 99 16.77 8.43 0.31
CA VAL A 99 16.12 7.16 0.63
C VAL A 99 15.44 6.63 -0.64
N GLY A 100 15.81 5.43 -1.06
CA GLY A 100 15.23 4.79 -2.23
C GLY A 100 13.86 4.19 -1.93
N THR A 101 12.92 4.34 -2.85
CA THR A 101 11.60 3.70 -2.77
C THR A 101 11.47 2.65 -3.84
N TYR A 102 10.93 1.51 -3.46
CA TYR A 102 10.78 0.33 -4.33
C TYR A 102 9.36 -0.23 -4.19
N VAL A 103 8.84 -0.76 -5.29
CA VAL A 103 7.60 -1.52 -5.32
C VAL A 103 7.94 -2.88 -5.96
N ASP A 104 7.71 -3.95 -5.22
CA ASP A 104 8.10 -5.32 -5.62
C ASP A 104 9.57 -5.42 -6.07
N GLY A 105 10.46 -4.66 -5.42
CA GLY A 105 11.88 -4.59 -5.73
C GLY A 105 12.26 -3.72 -6.93
N ALA A 106 11.29 -3.16 -7.66
CA ALA A 106 11.54 -2.21 -8.72
C ALA A 106 11.66 -0.79 -8.17
N TYR A 107 12.71 -0.05 -8.57
CA TYR A 107 12.89 1.33 -8.14
C TYR A 107 11.77 2.24 -8.66
N SER A 108 11.12 2.95 -7.75
CA SER A 108 10.13 3.96 -8.09
C SER A 108 10.82 5.27 -8.44
N VAL A 109 10.64 5.73 -9.67
CA VAL A 109 11.23 6.99 -10.18
C VAL A 109 10.43 8.23 -9.79
N ASP A 110 9.17 8.08 -9.42
CA ASP A 110 8.28 9.17 -9.06
C ASP A 110 8.57 9.65 -7.64
N PHE A 111 9.39 10.66 -7.48
CA PHE A 111 9.69 11.31 -6.20
C PHE A 111 9.58 10.40 -4.96
N GLY A 112 9.66 9.11 -5.18
CA GLY A 112 9.40 8.06 -4.21
C GLY A 112 7.90 7.97 -3.89
N ILE A 113 7.64 7.24 -2.85
CA ILE A 113 6.35 7.01 -2.25
C ILE A 113 5.56 8.30 -1.98
N ALA A 114 6.27 9.36 -1.78
CA ALA A 114 5.76 10.62 -1.27
C ALA A 114 5.06 11.46 -2.34
N SER A 115 5.22 11.15 -3.64
CA SER A 115 4.48 11.87 -4.68
C SER A 115 3.06 11.36 -4.84
N THR A 116 2.79 10.23 -4.25
CA THR A 116 1.49 9.60 -4.34
C THR A 116 1.04 9.31 -2.93
N ASP A 117 0.01 9.97 -2.48
CA ASP A 117 -0.72 9.65 -1.26
C ASP A 117 -1.36 8.25 -1.44
N ASN A 118 -0.50 7.26 -1.64
CA ASN A 118 -0.90 5.89 -1.90
C ASN A 118 -1.48 5.31 -0.61
N GLY A 119 -2.76 5.03 -0.61
CA GLY A 119 -3.33 4.19 0.41
C GLY A 119 -2.55 2.86 0.47
N LEU A 120 -2.37 2.34 1.66
CA LEU A 120 -1.70 1.06 1.88
C LEU A 120 -2.65 -0.12 1.58
N TYR A 121 -3.37 0.00 0.46
CA TYR A 121 -4.26 -1.06 -0.04
C TYR A 121 -3.43 -2.08 -0.82
N ASP A 122 -3.78 -3.34 -0.69
CA ASP A 122 -3.15 -4.44 -1.41
C ASP A 122 -1.64 -4.56 -1.16
N VAL A 123 -1.20 -4.15 0.00
CA VAL A 123 0.17 -4.33 0.48
C VAL A 123 0.23 -5.60 1.31
N GLU A 124 1.13 -6.50 0.98
CA GLU A 124 1.43 -7.69 1.77
C GLU A 124 2.30 -7.32 2.97
N ARG A 125 3.35 -6.52 2.72
CA ARG A 125 4.22 -5.97 3.75
C ARG A 125 5.01 -4.77 3.26
N ILE A 126 5.51 -3.99 4.20
CA ILE A 126 6.41 -2.85 3.97
C ILE A 126 7.71 -3.10 4.72
N GLU A 127 8.82 -3.07 4.01
CA GLU A 127 10.15 -3.24 4.58
C GLU A 127 10.90 -1.91 4.56
N ILE A 128 11.33 -1.41 5.72
CA ILE A 128 12.08 -0.17 5.86
C ILE A 128 13.48 -0.48 6.38
N LEU A 129 14.47 -0.32 5.51
CA LEU A 129 15.88 -0.54 5.80
C LEU A 129 16.52 0.80 6.18
N ARG A 130 17.09 0.85 7.36
CA ARG A 130 17.66 2.08 7.93
C ARG A 130 19.18 2.08 7.87
N GLY A 131 19.74 2.99 7.08
CA GLY A 131 21.17 3.14 6.85
C GLY A 131 21.57 2.80 5.41
N PRO A 132 22.83 2.94 5.03
CA PRO A 132 23.29 2.78 3.64
C PRO A 132 22.96 1.41 3.05
N GLN A 133 22.27 1.40 1.93
CA GLN A 133 21.87 0.19 1.21
C GLN A 133 22.37 0.16 -0.23
N GLY A 134 23.39 0.96 -0.56
CA GLY A 134 23.87 1.12 -1.92
C GLY A 134 24.30 -0.16 -2.63
N THR A 135 24.79 -1.16 -1.91
CA THR A 135 25.24 -2.44 -2.45
C THR A 135 24.10 -3.26 -3.03
N LEU A 136 22.94 -3.28 -2.36
CA LEU A 136 21.79 -4.11 -2.76
C LEU A 136 20.76 -3.34 -3.56
N TYR A 137 20.56 -2.07 -3.22
CA TYR A 137 19.50 -1.22 -3.76
C TYR A 137 20.02 -0.16 -4.76
N GLY A 138 21.35 0.00 -4.86
CA GLY A 138 21.96 0.91 -5.81
C GLY A 138 21.92 2.38 -5.39
N ARG A 139 21.76 3.30 -6.34
CA ARG A 139 21.75 4.73 -6.09
C ARG A 139 20.56 5.14 -5.22
N ASN A 140 20.64 6.31 -4.61
CA ASN A 140 19.55 6.93 -3.86
C ASN A 140 19.15 6.18 -2.58
N SER A 141 20.07 5.38 -2.03
CA SER A 141 19.83 4.57 -0.83
C SER A 141 20.89 4.78 0.25
N ILE A 142 21.35 6.02 0.39
CA ILE A 142 22.37 6.41 1.40
C ILE A 142 21.76 6.43 2.80
N GLY A 143 20.54 6.95 2.94
CA GLY A 143 19.79 6.99 4.19
C GLY A 143 19.07 5.70 4.50
N GLY A 144 18.73 4.95 3.46
CA GLY A 144 17.95 3.72 3.56
C GLY A 144 17.19 3.38 2.29
N ALA A 145 16.31 2.38 2.43
CA ALA A 145 15.40 1.98 1.38
C ALA A 145 14.03 1.64 1.99
N VAL A 146 12.96 1.93 1.27
CA VAL A 146 11.59 1.50 1.60
C VAL A 146 11.08 0.65 0.46
N ASN A 147 10.70 -0.57 0.75
CA ASN A 147 10.20 -1.53 -0.24
C ASN A 147 8.76 -1.93 0.12
N PHE A 148 7.84 -1.66 -0.79
CA PHE A 148 6.44 -2.07 -0.72
C PHE A 148 6.30 -3.37 -1.49
N ILE A 149 5.93 -4.42 -0.80
CA ILE A 149 5.61 -5.70 -1.40
C ILE A 149 4.10 -5.80 -1.52
N THR A 150 3.62 -5.96 -2.76
CA THR A 150 2.20 -6.05 -3.05
C THR A 150 1.71 -7.50 -2.96
N LYS A 151 0.45 -7.67 -2.58
CA LYS A 151 -0.19 -8.98 -2.62
C LYS A 151 -0.21 -9.54 -4.03
N LYS A 152 0.13 -10.81 -4.17
CA LYS A 152 0.13 -11.51 -5.45
C LYS A 152 -1.19 -12.24 -5.65
N ALA A 153 -1.55 -12.52 -6.90
CA ALA A 153 -2.62 -13.43 -7.17
C ALA A 153 -2.25 -14.83 -6.65
N SER A 154 -3.21 -15.55 -6.09
CA SER A 154 -3.01 -16.85 -5.44
C SER A 154 -4.08 -17.85 -5.85
N GLN A 155 -3.86 -19.14 -5.51
CA GLN A 155 -4.82 -20.21 -5.79
C GLN A 155 -5.99 -20.25 -4.78
N VAL A 156 -6.03 -19.30 -3.84
CA VAL A 156 -7.13 -19.19 -2.87
C VAL A 156 -8.17 -18.22 -3.42
N GLN A 157 -9.45 -18.58 -3.36
CA GLN A 157 -10.53 -17.69 -3.75
C GLN A 157 -10.89 -16.76 -2.59
N GLU A 158 -10.68 -15.47 -2.78
CA GLU A 158 -10.92 -14.43 -1.78
C GLU A 158 -11.59 -13.21 -2.42
N ALA A 159 -12.43 -12.54 -1.66
CA ALA A 159 -13.02 -11.27 -2.06
C ALA A 159 -13.29 -10.41 -0.82
N GLU A 160 -13.04 -9.12 -0.94
CA GLU A 160 -13.38 -8.15 0.10
C GLU A 160 -13.93 -6.87 -0.52
N ILE A 161 -14.84 -6.23 0.20
CA ILE A 161 -15.28 -4.86 -0.08
C ILE A 161 -15.27 -4.12 1.26
N ARG A 162 -14.50 -3.04 1.33
CA ARG A 162 -14.39 -2.15 2.49
C ARG A 162 -14.83 -0.75 2.11
N THR A 163 -15.64 -0.12 2.94
CA THR A 163 -16.06 1.27 2.74
C THR A 163 -15.85 2.07 4.01
N ILE A 164 -15.36 3.30 3.86
CA ILE A 164 -15.11 4.21 4.97
C ILE A 164 -15.73 5.56 4.63
N VAL A 165 -16.44 6.15 5.58
CA VAL A 165 -17.00 7.49 5.44
C VAL A 165 -16.58 8.33 6.63
N GLY A 166 -16.38 9.62 6.42
CA GLY A 166 -15.88 10.51 7.45
C GLY A 166 -16.26 11.97 7.25
N SER A 167 -15.68 12.84 8.05
CA SER A 167 -15.86 14.28 7.95
C SER A 167 -15.30 14.83 6.64
N TYR A 168 -15.73 16.02 6.27
CA TYR A 168 -15.33 16.71 5.03
C TYR A 168 -15.66 15.90 3.76
N GLY A 169 -16.84 15.26 3.73
CA GLY A 169 -17.26 14.47 2.58
C GLY A 169 -16.36 13.27 2.29
N MET A 170 -15.51 12.86 3.25
CA MET A 170 -14.60 11.74 3.05
C MET A 170 -15.37 10.46 2.75
N SER A 171 -15.05 9.85 1.63
CA SER A 171 -15.56 8.55 1.23
C SER A 171 -14.45 7.73 0.60
N GLU A 172 -14.33 6.50 1.05
CA GLU A 172 -13.37 5.54 0.51
C GLU A 172 -14.07 4.21 0.27
N ALA A 173 -13.81 3.63 -0.87
CA ALA A 173 -14.25 2.30 -1.25
C ALA A 173 -13.04 1.52 -1.77
N TYR A 174 -12.83 0.37 -1.20
CA TYR A 174 -11.80 -0.57 -1.58
C TYR A 174 -12.45 -1.92 -1.84
N GLY A 175 -12.05 -2.60 -2.90
CA GLY A 175 -12.51 -3.95 -3.17
C GLY A 175 -11.49 -4.74 -3.94
N PHE A 176 -11.39 -6.04 -3.64
CA PHE A 176 -10.62 -6.96 -4.44
C PHE A 176 -11.36 -8.29 -4.66
N LEU A 177 -10.97 -8.94 -5.71
CA LEU A 177 -11.33 -10.33 -6.01
C LEU A 177 -10.06 -11.06 -6.43
N ASN A 178 -9.72 -12.12 -5.72
CA ASN A 178 -8.68 -13.07 -6.06
C ASN A 178 -9.31 -14.42 -6.42
N THR A 179 -8.94 -14.99 -7.55
CA THR A 179 -9.53 -16.23 -8.01
C THR A 179 -8.54 -17.09 -8.78
N PRO A 180 -8.50 -18.41 -8.54
CA PRO A 180 -7.85 -19.34 -9.42
C PRO A 180 -8.61 -19.41 -10.75
N LEU A 181 -7.89 -19.40 -11.86
CA LEU A 181 -8.42 -19.58 -13.20
C LEU A 181 -8.17 -21.00 -13.70
N THR A 182 -7.02 -21.56 -13.35
CA THR A 182 -6.63 -22.97 -13.55
C THR A 182 -5.72 -23.41 -12.40
N ASP A 183 -5.31 -24.66 -12.35
CA ASP A 183 -4.41 -25.20 -11.32
C ASP A 183 -3.06 -24.43 -11.24
N ASN A 184 -2.68 -23.76 -12.31
CA ASN A 184 -1.40 -23.04 -12.40
C ASN A 184 -1.55 -21.54 -12.67
N LEU A 185 -2.78 -21.05 -12.81
CA LEU A 185 -3.03 -19.66 -13.17
C LEU A 185 -4.04 -19.06 -12.22
N SER A 186 -3.72 -17.92 -11.66
CA SER A 186 -4.59 -17.13 -10.80
C SER A 186 -4.63 -15.67 -11.22
N ALA A 187 -5.70 -14.99 -10.86
CA ALA A 187 -5.88 -13.57 -11.13
C ALA A 187 -6.40 -12.85 -9.88
N ARG A 188 -5.92 -11.61 -9.69
CA ARG A 188 -6.37 -10.70 -8.64
C ARG A 188 -6.70 -9.34 -9.25
N VAL A 189 -7.91 -8.87 -9.02
CA VAL A 189 -8.40 -7.56 -9.46
C VAL A 189 -8.65 -6.70 -8.24
N ILE A 190 -8.21 -5.45 -8.28
CA ILE A 190 -8.39 -4.50 -7.20
C ILE A 190 -8.96 -3.21 -7.76
N ALA A 191 -9.91 -2.63 -7.04
CA ALA A 191 -10.48 -1.33 -7.34
C ALA A 191 -10.49 -0.48 -6.06
N VAL A 192 -9.97 0.73 -6.16
CA VAL A 192 -9.93 1.71 -5.08
C VAL A 192 -10.52 3.02 -5.60
N ASN A 193 -11.45 3.57 -4.86
CA ASN A 193 -11.94 4.93 -5.06
C ASN A 193 -12.00 5.62 -3.71
N ARG A 194 -11.29 6.73 -3.58
CA ARG A 194 -11.28 7.50 -2.34
C ARG A 194 -11.21 8.98 -2.61
N GLY A 195 -11.83 9.76 -1.75
CA GLY A 195 -11.81 11.19 -1.85
C GLY A 195 -12.21 11.87 -0.56
N ARG A 196 -11.82 13.12 -0.45
CA ARG A 196 -12.19 14.00 0.64
C ARG A 196 -12.19 15.45 0.16
N ASP A 197 -13.17 16.21 0.61
CA ASP A 197 -13.20 17.66 0.41
C ASP A 197 -12.06 18.34 1.17
N GLY A 198 -11.72 19.56 0.77
CA GLY A 198 -10.68 20.34 1.42
C GLY A 198 -11.00 20.65 2.88
N THR A 199 -9.98 20.58 3.71
CA THR A 199 -10.08 20.88 5.15
C THR A 199 -9.77 22.36 5.45
N ILE A 200 -9.12 23.05 4.55
CA ILE A 200 -8.74 24.45 4.66
C ILE A 200 -9.52 25.23 3.60
N LYS A 201 -10.39 26.12 4.07
CA LYS A 201 -11.23 26.90 3.19
C LYS A 201 -10.42 27.92 2.40
N ASP A 202 -10.51 27.88 1.07
CA ASP A 202 -10.04 28.96 0.23
C ASP A 202 -11.03 30.15 0.31
N LEU A 203 -10.53 31.33 0.64
CA LEU A 203 -11.33 32.56 0.67
C LEU A 203 -11.37 33.27 -0.70
N GLY A 204 -10.71 32.70 -1.70
CA GLY A 204 -10.71 33.17 -3.09
C GLY A 204 -11.74 32.45 -3.95
N ALA A 205 -11.37 32.23 -5.21
CA ALA A 205 -12.20 31.57 -6.22
C ALA A 205 -11.73 30.13 -6.53
N GLY A 206 -10.80 29.60 -5.73
CA GLY A 206 -10.26 28.27 -5.89
C GLY A 206 -11.03 27.20 -5.10
N ASP A 207 -10.63 25.97 -5.27
CA ASP A 207 -11.14 24.85 -4.47
C ASP A 207 -10.52 24.87 -3.07
N ASP A 208 -11.25 24.37 -2.08
CA ASP A 208 -10.74 24.25 -0.72
C ASP A 208 -9.47 23.38 -0.69
N LEU A 209 -8.46 23.85 0.06
CA LEU A 209 -7.15 23.24 0.09
C LEU A 209 -7.14 21.92 0.87
N ASP A 210 -6.18 21.06 0.54
CA ASP A 210 -6.00 19.71 1.13
C ASP A 210 -7.14 18.73 0.77
N SER A 211 -7.85 19.00 -0.33
CA SER A 211 -8.75 18.00 -0.94
C SER A 211 -7.93 16.96 -1.72
N TYR A 212 -8.46 15.75 -1.82
CA TYR A 212 -7.89 14.73 -2.71
C TYR A 212 -8.97 13.86 -3.34
N GLN A 213 -8.63 13.31 -4.50
CA GLN A 213 -9.38 12.25 -5.17
C GLN A 213 -8.39 11.25 -5.76
N ASP A 214 -8.65 9.97 -5.57
CA ASP A 214 -7.78 8.88 -6.01
C ASP A 214 -8.63 7.70 -6.50
N GLU A 215 -8.42 7.34 -7.74
CA GLU A 215 -9.03 6.17 -8.37
C GLU A 215 -7.90 5.25 -8.86
N ASN A 216 -7.93 4.01 -8.43
CA ASN A 216 -6.88 3.05 -8.73
C ASN A 216 -7.49 1.69 -9.10
N TYR A 217 -7.08 1.16 -10.24
CA TYR A 217 -7.48 -0.15 -10.73
C TYR A 217 -6.24 -0.98 -11.01
N THR A 218 -6.18 -2.16 -10.44
CA THR A 218 -5.05 -3.07 -10.61
C THR A 218 -5.53 -4.43 -11.08
N LEU A 219 -4.80 -5.00 -12.04
CA LEU A 219 -4.92 -6.39 -12.45
C LEU A 219 -3.57 -7.08 -12.23
N SER A 220 -3.58 -8.17 -11.47
CA SER A 220 -2.42 -9.03 -11.27
C SER A 220 -2.76 -10.43 -11.76
N ILE A 221 -1.82 -11.05 -12.47
CA ILE A 221 -1.93 -12.42 -12.97
C ILE A 221 -0.66 -13.15 -12.53
N ARG A 222 -0.83 -14.31 -11.92
CA ARG A 222 0.26 -15.22 -11.57
C ARG A 222 0.07 -16.54 -12.30
N TRP A 223 1.13 -16.95 -12.95
CA TRP A 223 1.28 -18.31 -13.43
C TRP A 223 2.45 -18.98 -12.71
N GLU A 224 2.23 -20.17 -12.17
CA GLU A 224 3.24 -20.91 -11.42
C GLU A 224 3.19 -22.41 -11.73
N ASN A 225 4.36 -23.01 -11.71
CA ASN A 225 4.53 -24.46 -11.74
C ASN A 225 5.68 -24.84 -10.81
N ASP A 226 6.02 -26.11 -10.75
CA ASP A 226 7.04 -26.65 -9.81
C ASP A 226 8.40 -25.94 -9.88
N ASN A 227 8.74 -25.30 -11.00
CA ASN A 227 10.07 -24.71 -11.23
C ASN A 227 10.05 -23.21 -11.56
N HIS A 228 8.92 -22.65 -11.93
CA HIS A 228 8.86 -21.29 -12.46
C HIS A 228 7.62 -20.56 -11.96
N THR A 229 7.80 -19.29 -11.64
CA THR A 229 6.72 -18.36 -11.32
C THR A 229 6.83 -17.14 -12.22
N LEU A 230 5.71 -16.71 -12.80
CA LEU A 230 5.58 -15.49 -13.58
C LEU A 230 4.48 -14.63 -13.01
N ASP A 231 4.82 -13.46 -12.53
CA ASP A 231 3.89 -12.43 -12.08
C ASP A 231 3.82 -11.30 -13.09
N ILE A 232 2.61 -10.94 -13.51
CA ILE A 232 2.33 -9.78 -14.35
C ILE A 232 1.35 -8.90 -13.59
N ARG A 233 1.69 -7.61 -13.44
CA ARG A 233 0.83 -6.63 -12.78
C ARG A 233 0.68 -5.40 -13.69
N GLY A 234 -0.55 -4.99 -13.92
CA GLY A 234 -0.91 -3.74 -14.58
C GLY A 234 -1.69 -2.86 -13.60
N ASN A 235 -1.40 -1.56 -13.61
CA ASN A 235 -2.05 -0.59 -12.75
C ASN A 235 -2.41 0.66 -13.56
N GLU A 236 -3.63 1.15 -13.37
CA GLU A 236 -4.07 2.45 -13.86
C GLU A 236 -4.55 3.27 -12.66
N ARG A 237 -4.04 4.50 -12.56
CA ARG A 237 -4.37 5.38 -11.45
C ARG A 237 -4.60 6.81 -11.93
N SER A 238 -5.67 7.40 -11.43
CA SER A 238 -5.96 8.83 -11.54
C SER A 238 -5.92 9.44 -10.14
N TYR A 239 -5.08 10.44 -9.94
CA TYR A 239 -4.90 11.09 -8.66
C TYR A 239 -4.90 12.60 -8.81
N GLY A 240 -5.67 13.27 -7.98
CA GLY A 240 -5.71 14.71 -7.87
C GLY A 240 -5.66 15.16 -6.41
N ARG A 241 -4.86 16.19 -6.10
CA ARG A 241 -4.79 16.81 -4.78
C ARG A 241 -4.64 18.32 -4.94
N VAL A 242 -5.42 19.07 -4.17
CA VAL A 242 -5.22 20.51 -4.03
C VAL A 242 -4.34 20.75 -2.81
N LEU A 243 -3.12 21.22 -3.06
CA LEU A 243 -2.13 21.50 -2.01
C LEU A 243 -2.24 22.93 -1.53
N SER A 244 -1.89 23.17 -0.28
CA SER A 244 -1.71 24.51 0.31
C SER A 244 -0.42 25.19 -0.15
#